data_0b8fe402176aec4b2e3a04bbcce209d3
#
_entry.id   0b8fe402176aec4b2e3a04bbcce209d3
#
_cell.length_a   1.000
_cell.length_b   1.000
_cell.length_c   1.000
_cell.angle_alpha   90.00
_cell.angle_beta   90.00
_cell.angle_gamma   90.00
#
_symmetry.space_group_name_H-M   'P 1'
#
loop_
_entity.id
_entity.type
_entity.pdbx_description
1 polymer ?
#
loop_
_entity_poly.entity_id
_entity_poly.type
_entity_poly.pdbx_seq_one_letter_code
_entity_poly.pdbx_strand_id
1 'polypeptide(L)'
;YTTLFRSHYDDRAHGLDASYEDVQEGMSLPVGIARTHTLTLMSSLGYKGKEDVATTVRNLSSRPQLLCTPEYLHSKRAFGVWGLPNTSNELGAKVEDRLNIYLDYYKHAQEEHRWYGFWNYGDFMHTYDTVRHEWKYDVGGYAWDNTELASNLWIWYSFLRTGREDLWKMAVAMSRHTTECDVYHSGPFARLGSRHNVSHWGCGAKEARISQALWNRFLYYLTADERSGDLMTEVKDADQMLYDIDPMRLALPREKYPCTAPARLRVGPDWLAYACNWMTEWERTRDNTYRDKIIAGMKSMAVLPKGLATGPGVLGFDPATGILSYEGDPGVINRSHLLALMGGFEFNNELMEMIDLPEWNDVWLQHTLNYKQKVFPVTRLTAYAAYKTGRADLKEQAWKALWSTTLPETVSLTGSEVASPRVENAGISTNGAATWSLCAIYMQEVIPQ
;
A
#
# COMPACT_ATOMS: atom_id res chain seq x y z
N TYR A 1 -28.01 18.52 -9.34
CA TYR A 1 -26.89 18.15 -8.43
C TYR A 1 -26.14 16.91 -8.90
N THR A 2 -26.86 15.97 -9.42
CA THR A 2 -26.29 14.69 -9.89
C THR A 2 -26.06 14.66 -11.40
N THR A 3 -26.71 15.51 -12.17
CA THR A 3 -26.75 15.40 -13.64
C THR A 3 -25.43 15.79 -14.31
N LEU A 4 -24.77 16.86 -13.85
CA LEU A 4 -23.47 17.29 -14.38
C LEU A 4 -22.34 16.34 -14.01
N PHE A 5 -22.45 15.69 -12.87
CA PHE A 5 -21.44 14.75 -12.38
C PHE A 5 -21.62 13.35 -12.98
N ARG A 6 -22.85 12.92 -13.16
CA ARG A 6 -23.17 11.64 -13.80
C ARG A 6 -23.00 11.63 -15.31
N SER A 7 -23.23 12.75 -15.98
CA SER A 7 -23.14 12.79 -17.45
C SER A 7 -21.77 12.36 -17.99
N HIS A 8 -20.71 12.59 -17.23
CA HIS A 8 -19.37 12.13 -17.61
C HIS A 8 -19.22 10.61 -17.51
N TYR A 9 -20.02 9.95 -16.69
CA TYR A 9 -19.94 8.52 -16.43
C TYR A 9 -21.07 7.72 -17.09
N ASP A 10 -22.19 8.38 -17.39
CA ASP A 10 -23.41 7.72 -17.88
C ASP A 10 -23.31 7.17 -19.31
N ASP A 11 -22.33 7.64 -20.08
CA ASP A 11 -22.06 7.12 -21.44
C ASP A 11 -21.40 5.73 -21.45
N ARG A 12 -21.15 5.15 -20.27
CA ARG A 12 -20.49 3.87 -20.09
C ARG A 12 -21.38 2.94 -19.32
N ALA A 13 -21.16 1.64 -19.49
CA ALA A 13 -21.95 0.60 -18.86
C ALA A 13 -22.11 0.76 -17.34
N HIS A 14 -21.21 1.47 -16.68
CA HIS A 14 -21.27 1.79 -15.25
C HIS A 14 -20.94 3.21 -14.90
N GLY A 15 -20.77 4.05 -15.90
CA GLY A 15 -20.50 5.43 -15.65
C GLY A 15 -19.20 5.75 -14.92
N LEU A 16 -18.26 4.83 -14.75
CA LEU A 16 -17.02 5.01 -13.99
C LEU A 16 -15.82 4.37 -14.68
N ASP A 17 -14.96 5.16 -15.30
CA ASP A 17 -13.74 4.70 -15.94
C ASP A 17 -12.79 3.94 -15.04
N ALA A 18 -12.71 4.37 -13.80
CA ALA A 18 -11.76 3.82 -12.84
C ALA A 18 -12.25 2.53 -12.18
N SER A 19 -13.49 2.12 -12.43
CA SER A 19 -14.13 0.99 -11.73
C SER A 19 -14.88 0.06 -12.67
N TYR A 20 -14.30 -0.17 -13.85
CA TYR A 20 -14.92 -1.05 -14.85
C TYR A 20 -15.17 -2.48 -14.34
N GLU A 21 -14.41 -2.93 -13.35
CA GLU A 21 -14.59 -4.23 -12.69
C GLU A 21 -15.82 -4.28 -11.77
N ASP A 22 -16.29 -3.14 -11.28
CA ASP A 22 -17.47 -3.08 -10.40
C ASP A 22 -18.75 -3.51 -11.10
N VAL A 23 -18.71 -3.55 -12.41
CA VAL A 23 -19.82 -3.95 -13.25
C VAL A 23 -20.00 -5.43 -13.39
N GLN A 24 -19.07 -6.22 -12.90
CA GLN A 24 -19.17 -7.66 -12.98
C GLN A 24 -20.11 -8.18 -11.91
N GLU A 25 -21.17 -8.87 -12.37
CA GLU A 25 -22.13 -9.53 -11.49
C GLU A 25 -21.40 -10.49 -10.53
N GLY A 26 -21.78 -10.44 -9.25
CA GLY A 26 -21.22 -11.28 -8.20
C GLY A 26 -19.87 -10.85 -7.64
N MET A 27 -19.25 -9.80 -8.17
CA MET A 27 -17.93 -9.38 -7.69
C MET A 27 -17.97 -8.42 -6.48
N SER A 28 -19.06 -7.71 -6.25
CA SER A 28 -19.22 -6.75 -5.14
C SER A 28 -19.90 -7.37 -3.90
N LEU A 29 -19.50 -8.58 -3.53
CA LEU A 29 -20.10 -9.32 -2.41
C LEU A 29 -19.33 -9.07 -1.11
N PRO A 30 -20.00 -8.84 0.03
CA PRO A 30 -19.37 -8.76 1.34
C PRO A 30 -19.10 -10.12 2.00
N VAL A 31 -19.39 -11.22 1.32
CA VAL A 31 -19.26 -12.58 1.88
C VAL A 31 -17.79 -12.89 2.17
N GLY A 32 -17.47 -13.06 3.44
CA GLY A 32 -16.10 -13.35 3.88
C GLY A 32 -15.36 -12.16 4.47
N ILE A 33 -15.93 -10.95 4.42
CA ILE A 33 -15.40 -9.77 5.09
C ILE A 33 -15.58 -9.91 6.61
N ALA A 34 -14.62 -9.43 7.38
CA ALA A 34 -14.67 -9.47 8.84
C ALA A 34 -14.20 -8.17 9.48
N ARG A 35 -14.48 -8.03 10.77
CA ARG A 35 -13.96 -6.95 11.62
C ARG A 35 -13.74 -7.46 13.04
N THR A 36 -12.58 -7.22 13.60
CA THR A 36 -12.26 -7.56 14.99
C THR A 36 -12.46 -6.36 15.91
N HIS A 37 -13.16 -6.58 17.01
CA HIS A 37 -13.32 -5.60 18.10
C HIS A 37 -12.84 -6.20 19.42
N THR A 38 -12.09 -5.41 20.19
CA THR A 38 -11.65 -5.80 21.53
C THR A 38 -12.60 -5.20 22.56
N LEU A 39 -13.21 -6.06 23.38
CA LEU A 39 -14.08 -5.66 24.46
C LEU A 39 -13.40 -5.94 25.81
N THR A 40 -13.47 -4.98 26.72
CA THR A 40 -12.99 -5.17 28.09
C THR A 40 -14.16 -5.19 29.06
N LEU A 41 -14.34 -6.30 29.78
CA LEU A 41 -15.32 -6.43 30.80
C LEU A 41 -14.66 -6.19 32.16
N MET A 42 -15.24 -5.28 32.96
CA MET A 42 -14.80 -5.01 34.33
C MET A 42 -15.97 -5.18 35.31
N SER A 43 -15.73 -5.87 36.38
CA SER A 43 -16.67 -5.91 37.50
C SER A 43 -16.13 -5.10 38.66
N SER A 44 -16.99 -4.40 39.37
CA SER A 44 -16.65 -3.64 40.58
C SER A 44 -17.74 -3.75 41.63
N LEU A 45 -17.36 -3.60 42.88
CA LEU A 45 -18.33 -3.51 44.00
C LEU A 45 -18.97 -2.10 44.00
N GLY A 46 -20.12 -1.99 43.33
CA GLY A 46 -20.88 -0.76 43.24
C GLY A 46 -20.43 0.18 42.11
N TYR A 47 -21.25 1.19 41.86
CA TYR A 47 -20.99 2.23 40.85
C TYR A 47 -20.06 3.29 41.43
N LYS A 48 -18.95 3.53 40.76
CA LYS A 48 -17.90 4.46 41.22
C LYS A 48 -18.05 5.91 40.70
N GLY A 49 -19.10 6.21 39.93
CA GLY A 49 -19.31 7.52 39.37
C GLY A 49 -18.80 7.65 37.91
N LYS A 50 -19.27 8.69 37.21
CA LYS A 50 -18.93 8.90 35.78
C LYS A 50 -17.44 9.19 35.57
N GLU A 51 -16.83 9.96 36.48
CA GLU A 51 -15.40 10.34 36.37
C GLU A 51 -14.47 9.14 36.53
N ASP A 52 -14.76 8.25 37.49
CA ASP A 52 -13.99 7.02 37.68
C ASP A 52 -14.13 6.08 36.48
N VAL A 53 -15.34 5.96 35.91
CA VAL A 53 -15.58 5.19 34.70
C VAL A 53 -14.82 5.79 33.52
N ALA A 54 -14.91 7.10 33.32
CA ALA A 54 -14.19 7.79 32.24
C ALA A 54 -12.66 7.65 32.39
N THR A 55 -12.14 7.74 33.59
CA THR A 55 -10.71 7.53 33.87
C THR A 55 -10.30 6.09 33.58
N THR A 56 -11.10 5.13 33.99
CA THR A 56 -10.87 3.73 33.70
C THR A 56 -10.86 3.46 32.20
N VAL A 57 -11.83 4.00 31.45
CA VAL A 57 -11.89 3.88 29.97
C VAL A 57 -10.66 4.49 29.33
N ARG A 58 -10.25 5.70 29.74
CA ARG A 58 -9.01 6.33 29.22
C ARG A 58 -7.79 5.44 29.47
N ASN A 59 -7.62 4.91 30.67
CA ASN A 59 -6.48 4.05 31.01
C ASN A 59 -6.47 2.74 30.21
N LEU A 60 -7.63 2.17 29.92
CA LEU A 60 -7.75 0.97 29.08
C LEU A 60 -7.47 1.26 27.60
N SER A 61 -7.89 2.43 27.12
CA SER A 61 -7.71 2.85 25.73
C SER A 61 -6.29 3.34 25.43
N SER A 62 -5.55 3.76 26.43
CA SER A 62 -4.19 4.33 26.33
C SER A 62 -3.16 3.47 27.07
N ARG A 63 -3.21 2.16 26.87
CA ARG A 63 -2.23 1.26 27.50
C ARG A 63 -0.83 1.58 26.99
N PRO A 64 0.15 1.73 27.90
CA PRO A 64 1.54 1.91 27.50
C PRO A 64 2.02 0.73 26.64
N GLN A 65 2.70 1.04 25.56
CA GLN A 65 3.43 0.07 24.75
C GLN A 65 4.92 0.22 24.99
N LEU A 66 5.61 -0.87 25.22
CA LEU A 66 7.04 -0.88 25.38
C LEU A 66 7.67 -1.23 24.02
N LEU A 67 8.25 -0.23 23.35
CA LEU A 67 8.82 -0.36 22.02
C LEU A 67 10.29 0.08 22.04
N CYS A 68 11.06 -0.41 21.08
CA CYS A 68 12.42 0.06 20.85
C CYS A 68 12.41 1.49 20.29
N THR A 69 13.49 2.24 20.53
CA THR A 69 13.60 3.59 19.95
C THR A 69 13.76 3.55 18.43
N PRO A 70 13.38 4.62 17.73
CA PRO A 70 13.60 4.74 16.28
C PRO A 70 15.05 4.45 15.86
N GLU A 71 16.02 4.99 16.58
CA GLU A 71 17.44 4.81 16.29
C GLU A 71 17.88 3.35 16.43
N TYR A 72 17.36 2.64 17.42
CA TYR A 72 17.65 1.22 17.58
C TYR A 72 17.06 0.40 16.43
N LEU A 73 15.79 0.59 16.10
CA LEU A 73 15.12 -0.09 14.99
C LEU A 73 15.83 0.19 13.65
N HIS A 74 16.20 1.44 13.41
CA HIS A 74 16.96 1.86 12.23
C HIS A 74 18.33 1.16 12.19
N SER A 75 19.08 1.15 13.30
CA SER A 75 20.41 0.50 13.37
C SER A 75 20.37 -1.00 13.10
N LYS A 76 19.20 -1.64 13.31
CA LYS A 76 18.98 -3.06 13.03
C LYS A 76 18.35 -3.30 11.65
N ARG A 77 18.13 -2.24 10.86
CA ARG A 77 17.45 -2.31 9.56
C ARG A 77 16.09 -3.02 9.66
N ALA A 78 15.42 -2.86 10.79
CA ALA A 78 14.12 -3.48 11.01
C ALA A 78 13.11 -2.96 9.98
N PHE A 79 12.42 -3.87 9.30
CA PHE A 79 11.42 -3.55 8.27
C PHE A 79 11.97 -2.83 7.01
N GLY A 80 13.23 -3.10 6.65
CA GLY A 80 13.80 -2.61 5.39
C GLY A 80 14.49 -1.26 5.49
N VAL A 81 14.43 -0.46 4.44
CA VAL A 81 15.23 0.76 4.25
C VAL A 81 14.37 2.01 4.42
N TRP A 82 14.61 2.74 5.49
CA TRP A 82 13.93 4.00 5.81
C TRP A 82 14.83 4.94 6.62
N GLY A 83 14.75 6.24 6.36
CA GLY A 83 15.61 7.24 7.01
C GLY A 83 15.02 7.82 8.28
N LEU A 84 15.87 8.07 9.28
CA LEU A 84 15.52 8.85 10.47
C LEU A 84 15.22 10.32 10.10
N PRO A 85 14.49 11.07 10.94
CA PRO A 85 14.28 12.51 10.73
C PRO A 85 15.60 13.25 10.61
N ASN A 86 15.71 14.10 9.61
CA ASN A 86 16.90 14.92 9.39
C ASN A 86 16.55 16.39 9.27
N THR A 87 16.87 17.15 10.31
CA THR A 87 16.72 18.61 10.35
C THR A 87 18.08 19.34 10.43
N SER A 88 19.18 18.64 10.15
CA SER A 88 20.53 19.19 10.26
C SER A 88 20.87 20.23 9.19
N ASN A 89 20.09 20.30 8.12
CA ASN A 89 20.19 21.29 7.06
C ASN A 89 18.79 21.75 6.61
N GLU A 90 18.75 22.87 5.90
CA GLU A 90 17.50 23.51 5.45
C GLU A 90 16.62 22.58 4.61
N LEU A 91 17.22 21.80 3.75
CA LEU A 91 16.49 20.94 2.83
C LEU A 91 15.92 19.71 3.55
N GLY A 92 16.67 19.14 4.49
CA GLY A 92 16.16 18.10 5.38
C GLY A 92 14.99 18.61 6.21
N ALA A 93 15.12 19.78 6.83
CA ALA A 93 14.01 20.40 7.57
C ALA A 93 12.77 20.59 6.68
N LYS A 94 12.92 21.08 5.45
CA LYS A 94 11.81 21.24 4.50
C LYS A 94 11.15 19.90 4.16
N VAL A 95 11.91 18.81 4.07
CA VAL A 95 11.34 17.46 3.86
C VAL A 95 10.52 17.04 5.08
N GLU A 96 11.07 17.21 6.29
CA GLU A 96 10.36 16.83 7.52
C GLU A 96 9.07 17.63 7.73
N ASP A 97 9.11 18.93 7.49
CA ASP A 97 7.92 19.79 7.55
C ASP A 97 6.81 19.25 6.60
N ARG A 98 7.19 18.91 5.39
CA ARG A 98 6.22 18.40 4.39
C ARG A 98 5.69 17.02 4.75
N LEU A 99 6.52 16.12 5.28
CA LEU A 99 6.07 14.83 5.81
C LEU A 99 5.02 15.01 6.92
N ASN A 100 5.27 15.93 7.85
CA ASN A 100 4.35 16.22 8.94
C ASN A 100 3.04 16.86 8.43
N ILE A 101 3.10 17.77 7.46
CA ILE A 101 1.92 18.43 6.88
C ILE A 101 0.92 17.38 6.35
N TYR A 102 1.38 16.37 5.61
CA TYR A 102 0.48 15.36 5.06
C TYR A 102 -0.10 14.43 6.13
N LEU A 103 0.68 14.06 7.14
CA LEU A 103 0.21 13.27 8.28
C LEU A 103 -0.85 14.04 9.09
N ASP A 104 -0.56 15.28 9.44
CA ASP A 104 -1.46 16.11 10.23
C ASP A 104 -2.75 16.43 9.46
N TYR A 105 -2.68 16.59 8.14
CA TYR A 105 -3.86 16.74 7.28
C TYR A 105 -4.80 15.54 7.37
N TYR A 106 -4.31 14.31 7.18
CA TYR A 106 -5.17 13.13 7.22
C TYR A 106 -5.67 12.83 8.64
N LYS A 107 -4.87 13.09 9.64
CA LYS A 107 -5.30 13.01 11.04
C LYS A 107 -6.42 14.02 11.33
N HIS A 108 -6.29 15.26 10.85
CA HIS A 108 -7.33 16.28 10.97
C HIS A 108 -8.59 15.89 10.21
N ALA A 109 -8.48 15.42 8.96
CA ALA A 109 -9.61 14.99 8.16
C ALA A 109 -10.37 13.83 8.82
N GLN A 110 -9.69 12.87 9.42
CA GLN A 110 -10.32 11.79 10.19
C GLN A 110 -11.17 12.33 11.34
N GLU A 111 -10.66 13.32 12.10
CA GLU A 111 -11.39 13.95 13.21
C GLU A 111 -12.55 14.81 12.71
N GLU A 112 -12.35 15.62 11.69
CA GLU A 112 -13.36 16.51 11.11
C GLU A 112 -14.54 15.73 10.55
N HIS A 113 -14.28 14.68 9.81
CA HIS A 113 -15.30 13.87 9.12
C HIS A 113 -15.77 12.66 9.93
N ARG A 114 -15.21 12.43 11.12
CA ARG A 114 -15.59 11.32 12.00
C ARG A 114 -15.51 9.95 11.32
N TRP A 115 -14.38 9.64 10.67
CA TRP A 115 -14.17 8.34 10.05
C TRP A 115 -13.96 7.23 11.08
N TYR A 116 -14.94 7.05 11.97
CA TYR A 116 -14.97 6.09 13.07
C TYR A 116 -16.09 5.06 12.92
N GLY A 117 -16.63 4.92 11.71
CA GLY A 117 -17.67 3.94 11.42
C GLY A 117 -17.18 2.49 11.62
N PHE A 118 -18.13 1.60 11.86
CA PHE A 118 -17.85 0.19 12.12
C PHE A 118 -16.92 -0.44 11.07
N TRP A 119 -17.18 -0.15 9.79
CA TRP A 119 -16.37 -0.63 8.66
C TRP A 119 -15.25 0.32 8.25
N ASN A 120 -15.33 1.61 8.59
CA ASN A 120 -14.47 2.65 8.02
C ASN A 120 -13.25 2.99 8.90
N TYR A 121 -13.32 2.71 10.20
CA TYR A 121 -12.27 3.11 11.11
C TYR A 121 -10.93 2.46 10.78
N GLY A 122 -9.94 3.29 10.50
CA GLY A 122 -8.61 2.90 10.11
C GLY A 122 -8.31 3.15 8.63
N ASP A 123 -9.33 3.49 7.81
CA ASP A 123 -9.11 3.89 6.43
C ASP A 123 -9.30 5.41 6.24
N PHE A 124 -8.85 5.91 5.10
CA PHE A 124 -8.96 7.29 4.68
C PHE A 124 -9.79 7.39 3.40
N MET A 125 -10.40 8.56 3.19
CA MET A 125 -10.98 8.88 1.89
C MET A 125 -9.88 9.18 0.88
N HIS A 126 -10.02 8.62 -0.32
CA HIS A 126 -9.01 8.70 -1.36
C HIS A 126 -8.99 10.06 -2.05
N THR A 127 -10.15 10.60 -2.45
CA THR A 127 -10.24 11.81 -3.27
C THR A 127 -11.32 12.78 -2.77
N TYR A 128 -10.94 14.06 -2.68
CA TYR A 128 -11.84 15.16 -2.39
C TYR A 128 -12.41 15.77 -3.68
N ASP A 129 -13.68 16.11 -3.67
CA ASP A 129 -14.38 16.78 -4.78
C ASP A 129 -14.52 18.28 -4.49
N THR A 130 -13.69 19.08 -5.13
CA THR A 130 -13.67 20.53 -4.94
C THR A 130 -14.87 21.26 -5.53
N VAL A 131 -15.66 20.61 -6.40
CA VAL A 131 -16.87 21.17 -6.99
C VAL A 131 -18.07 20.97 -6.06
N ARG A 132 -18.14 19.79 -5.43
CA ARG A 132 -19.20 19.47 -4.48
C ARG A 132 -18.87 19.87 -3.03
N HIS A 133 -17.63 20.24 -2.75
CA HIS A 133 -17.12 20.56 -1.42
C HIS A 133 -17.28 19.40 -0.43
N GLU A 134 -17.02 18.17 -0.90
CA GLU A 134 -17.10 16.96 -0.08
C GLU A 134 -16.15 15.86 -0.58
N TRP A 135 -15.87 14.88 0.25
CA TRP A 135 -15.16 13.68 -0.19
C TRP A 135 -16.05 12.84 -1.12
N LYS A 136 -15.43 12.15 -2.07
CA LYS A 136 -16.15 11.34 -3.08
C LYS A 136 -16.68 10.02 -2.51
N TYR A 137 -17.48 10.08 -1.44
CA TYR A 137 -18.05 8.90 -0.79
C TYR A 137 -18.88 8.01 -1.71
N ASP A 138 -19.45 8.59 -2.75
CA ASP A 138 -20.40 7.98 -3.67
C ASP A 138 -19.80 7.62 -5.04
N VAL A 139 -18.48 7.80 -5.22
CA VAL A 139 -17.84 7.57 -6.52
C VAL A 139 -16.87 6.40 -6.43
N GLY A 140 -17.23 5.28 -7.06
CA GLY A 140 -16.39 4.09 -7.12
C GLY A 140 -15.00 4.39 -7.70
N GLY A 141 -13.98 3.77 -7.14
CA GLY A 141 -12.58 4.03 -7.51
C GLY A 141 -12.00 5.34 -6.97
N TYR A 142 -12.76 6.11 -6.18
CA TYR A 142 -12.33 7.40 -5.63
C TYR A 142 -12.71 7.59 -4.15
N ALA A 143 -13.41 6.63 -3.56
CA ALA A 143 -13.92 6.72 -2.20
C ALA A 143 -12.87 6.27 -1.16
N TRP A 144 -13.08 5.14 -0.51
CA TRP A 144 -12.14 4.63 0.49
C TRP A 144 -10.84 4.15 -0.13
N ASP A 145 -9.70 4.39 0.56
CA ASP A 145 -8.36 4.20 0.00
C ASP A 145 -7.97 2.72 -0.16
N ASN A 146 -8.38 1.86 0.76
CA ASN A 146 -8.00 0.44 0.79
C ASN A 146 -6.51 0.22 0.52
N THR A 147 -5.67 1.04 1.12
CA THR A 147 -4.19 0.99 0.98
C THR A 147 -3.70 1.06 -0.48
N GLU A 148 -4.36 1.84 -1.34
CA GLU A 148 -4.12 1.87 -2.79
C GLU A 148 -2.65 2.01 -3.18
N LEU A 149 -1.94 3.03 -2.75
CA LEU A 149 -0.52 3.19 -3.04
C LEU A 149 0.35 3.09 -1.77
N ALA A 150 0.09 2.06 -0.96
CA ALA A 150 0.84 1.74 0.26
C ALA A 150 0.72 2.81 1.37
N SER A 151 -0.47 3.39 1.56
CA SER A 151 -0.76 4.32 2.66
C SER A 151 -0.49 3.69 4.03
N ASN A 152 -0.76 2.39 4.20
CA ASN A 152 -0.41 1.65 5.41
C ASN A 152 1.11 1.72 5.69
N LEU A 153 1.95 1.46 4.69
CA LEU A 153 3.41 1.50 4.83
C LEU A 153 3.91 2.92 5.14
N TRP A 154 3.30 3.94 4.51
CA TRP A 154 3.59 5.33 4.80
C TRP A 154 3.40 5.67 6.28
N ILE A 155 2.29 5.27 6.89
CA ILE A 155 2.01 5.52 8.30
C ILE A 155 2.98 4.74 9.20
N TRP A 156 3.27 3.45 8.87
CA TRP A 156 4.23 2.67 9.64
C TRP A 156 5.64 3.24 9.59
N TYR A 157 6.16 3.62 8.42
CA TYR A 157 7.49 4.22 8.34
C TYR A 157 7.54 5.58 9.04
N SER A 158 6.46 6.36 8.97
CA SER A 158 6.37 7.60 9.72
C SER A 158 6.41 7.38 11.23
N PHE A 159 5.76 6.32 11.72
CA PHE A 159 5.85 5.92 13.12
C PHE A 159 7.27 5.42 13.48
N LEU A 160 7.83 4.48 12.74
CA LEU A 160 9.14 3.88 13.03
C LEU A 160 10.24 4.93 13.15
N ARG A 161 10.22 5.94 12.30
CA ARG A 161 11.24 7.00 12.26
C ARG A 161 11.08 8.08 13.33
N THR A 162 9.89 8.24 13.91
CA THR A 162 9.60 9.35 14.84
C THR A 162 9.21 8.90 16.25
N GLY A 163 8.71 7.69 16.42
CA GLY A 163 8.15 7.20 17.68
C GLY A 163 6.87 7.92 18.14
N ARG A 164 6.19 8.68 17.27
CA ARG A 164 4.99 9.46 17.63
C ARG A 164 3.82 8.54 17.99
N GLU A 165 3.24 8.74 19.18
CA GLU A 165 2.11 7.96 19.68
C GLU A 165 0.85 8.06 18.79
N ASP A 166 0.57 9.25 18.26
CA ASP A 166 -0.58 9.45 17.39
C ASP A 166 -0.44 8.65 16.08
N LEU A 167 0.76 8.56 15.51
CA LEU A 167 1.02 7.73 14.33
C LEU A 167 0.95 6.23 14.65
N TRP A 168 1.34 5.81 15.85
CA TRP A 168 1.13 4.45 16.30
C TRP A 168 -0.35 4.06 16.24
N LYS A 169 -1.22 4.89 16.80
CA LYS A 169 -2.67 4.65 16.80
C LYS A 169 -3.24 4.56 15.39
N MET A 170 -2.79 5.46 14.51
CA MET A 170 -3.20 5.43 13.10
C MET A 170 -2.72 4.16 12.39
N ALA A 171 -1.46 3.78 12.57
CA ALA A 171 -0.86 2.60 11.95
C ALA A 171 -1.55 1.30 12.39
N VAL A 172 -1.82 1.15 13.69
CA VAL A 172 -2.56 0.00 14.22
C VAL A 172 -3.98 -0.05 13.66
N ALA A 173 -4.69 1.09 13.64
CA ALA A 173 -6.06 1.14 13.13
C ALA A 173 -6.10 0.80 11.63
N MET A 174 -5.17 1.34 10.84
CA MET A 174 -5.09 1.06 9.40
C MET A 174 -4.68 -0.40 9.13
N SER A 175 -3.72 -0.98 9.86
CA SER A 175 -3.38 -2.39 9.70
C SER A 175 -4.58 -3.30 9.96
N ARG A 176 -5.31 -3.08 11.05
CA ARG A 176 -6.52 -3.87 11.35
C ARG A 176 -7.60 -3.68 10.30
N HIS A 177 -7.79 -2.45 9.81
CA HIS A 177 -8.76 -2.19 8.76
C HIS A 177 -8.38 -2.92 7.47
N THR A 178 -7.20 -2.65 6.95
CA THR A 178 -6.72 -3.15 5.67
C THR A 178 -6.69 -4.68 5.60
N THR A 179 -6.35 -5.34 6.71
CA THR A 179 -6.19 -6.79 6.72
C THR A 179 -7.45 -7.55 7.17
N GLU A 180 -8.50 -6.83 7.54
CA GLU A 180 -9.79 -7.40 7.93
C GLU A 180 -10.92 -6.94 6.99
N CYS A 181 -11.20 -5.64 6.93
CA CYS A 181 -12.32 -5.11 6.13
C CYS A 181 -12.09 -5.14 4.62
N ASP A 182 -10.84 -4.96 4.20
CA ASP A 182 -10.49 -4.93 2.79
C ASP A 182 -10.14 -6.31 2.22
N VAL A 183 -10.11 -7.35 3.06
CA VAL A 183 -9.70 -8.71 2.73
C VAL A 183 -10.82 -9.70 2.98
N TYR A 184 -10.89 -10.71 2.13
CA TYR A 184 -11.84 -11.81 2.26
C TYR A 184 -11.21 -12.98 3.03
N HIS A 185 -11.80 -13.33 4.18
CA HIS A 185 -11.35 -14.42 5.06
C HIS A 185 -12.00 -15.76 4.70
N SER A 186 -13.08 -15.72 3.92
CA SER A 186 -13.79 -16.91 3.44
C SER A 186 -14.56 -16.60 2.16
N GLY A 187 -15.21 -17.62 1.57
CA GLY A 187 -16.01 -17.46 0.37
C GLY A 187 -15.18 -17.47 -0.91
N PRO A 188 -15.77 -17.03 -2.05
CA PRO A 188 -15.17 -17.21 -3.37
C PRO A 188 -13.92 -16.34 -3.61
N PHE A 189 -13.68 -15.32 -2.79
CA PHE A 189 -12.53 -14.42 -2.91
C PHE A 189 -11.55 -14.54 -1.75
N ALA A 190 -11.66 -15.60 -0.96
CA ALA A 190 -10.80 -15.80 0.22
C ALA A 190 -9.32 -15.53 -0.10
N ARG A 191 -8.61 -14.86 0.83
CA ARG A 191 -7.19 -14.48 0.73
C ARG A 191 -6.88 -13.32 -0.21
N LEU A 192 -7.86 -12.79 -0.95
CA LEU A 192 -7.68 -11.60 -1.78
C LEU A 192 -8.29 -10.37 -1.11
N GLY A 193 -7.75 -9.20 -1.42
CA GLY A 193 -8.32 -7.93 -1.01
C GLY A 193 -9.10 -7.26 -2.13
N SER A 194 -9.98 -6.32 -1.77
CA SER A 194 -10.74 -5.53 -2.73
C SER A 194 -10.06 -4.17 -2.95
N ARG A 195 -9.95 -3.75 -4.22
CA ARG A 195 -9.46 -2.42 -4.58
C ARG A 195 -10.39 -1.34 -4.03
N HIS A 196 -9.87 -0.13 -3.83
CA HIS A 196 -10.58 1.04 -3.32
C HIS A 196 -11.92 1.32 -4.03
N ASN A 197 -12.98 1.61 -3.26
CA ASN A 197 -14.33 1.85 -3.77
C ASN A 197 -15.23 2.55 -2.74
N VAL A 198 -16.52 2.69 -3.08
CA VAL A 198 -17.58 3.24 -2.21
C VAL A 198 -17.79 2.40 -0.96
N SER A 199 -17.79 1.08 -1.10
CA SER A 199 -17.69 0.14 0.00
C SER A 199 -16.35 -0.59 -0.06
N HIS A 200 -15.79 -0.98 1.08
CA HIS A 200 -14.46 -1.63 1.15
C HIS A 200 -14.34 -2.91 0.34
N TRP A 201 -15.44 -3.56 0.02
CA TRP A 201 -15.54 -4.79 -0.77
C TRP A 201 -16.15 -4.60 -2.17
N GLY A 202 -16.48 -3.35 -2.55
CA GLY A 202 -17.31 -3.06 -3.71
C GLY A 202 -16.66 -3.30 -5.05
N CYS A 203 -15.36 -3.12 -5.19
CA CYS A 203 -14.66 -3.25 -6.46
C CYS A 203 -14.57 -4.72 -6.93
N GLY A 204 -14.81 -4.93 -8.22
CA GLY A 204 -14.60 -6.23 -8.87
C GLY A 204 -13.14 -6.65 -8.98
N ALA A 205 -12.18 -5.73 -8.81
CA ALA A 205 -10.77 -6.07 -8.73
C ALA A 205 -10.44 -6.70 -7.38
N LYS A 206 -10.26 -8.02 -7.38
CA LYS A 206 -9.83 -8.81 -6.21
C LYS A 206 -8.36 -9.13 -6.37
N GLU A 207 -7.52 -8.56 -5.49
CA GLU A 207 -6.08 -8.50 -5.71
C GLU A 207 -5.28 -8.75 -4.43
N ALA A 208 -4.16 -9.48 -4.57
CA ALA A 208 -3.25 -9.75 -3.46
C ALA A 208 -2.53 -8.50 -2.93
N ARG A 209 -2.39 -7.44 -3.74
CA ARG A 209 -1.75 -6.20 -3.29
C ARG A 209 -2.44 -5.53 -2.09
N ILE A 210 -3.75 -5.77 -1.92
CA ILE A 210 -4.49 -5.31 -0.75
C ILE A 210 -4.28 -6.26 0.45
N SER A 211 -4.24 -7.58 0.19
CA SER A 211 -4.08 -8.61 1.22
C SER A 211 -2.63 -8.95 1.55
N GLN A 212 -1.68 -8.04 1.32
CA GLN A 212 -0.28 -8.30 1.63
C GLN A 212 -0.06 -8.53 3.14
N ALA A 213 0.65 -9.59 3.49
CA ALA A 213 1.10 -9.84 4.86
C ALA A 213 1.95 -8.69 5.43
N LEU A 214 2.58 -7.89 4.55
CA LEU A 214 3.34 -6.70 4.91
C LEU A 214 2.55 -5.75 5.83
N TRP A 215 1.24 -5.56 5.60
CA TRP A 215 0.43 -4.61 6.36
C TRP A 215 0.25 -5.01 7.83
N ASN A 216 0.31 -6.32 8.14
CA ASN A 216 0.25 -6.84 9.51
C ASN A 216 1.61 -7.10 10.14
N ARG A 217 2.66 -7.19 9.33
CA ARG A 217 4.01 -7.58 9.78
C ARG A 217 4.55 -6.65 10.86
N PHE A 218 4.35 -5.34 10.71
CA PHE A 218 4.76 -4.34 11.70
C PHE A 218 4.05 -4.57 13.04
N LEU A 219 2.74 -4.68 13.01
CA LEU A 219 1.93 -4.88 14.22
C LEU A 219 2.31 -6.18 14.91
N TYR A 220 2.44 -7.26 14.16
CA TYR A 220 2.83 -8.56 14.70
C TYR A 220 4.19 -8.52 15.42
N TYR A 221 5.24 -8.06 14.74
CA TYR A 221 6.59 -8.07 15.32
C TYR A 221 6.80 -7.02 16.42
N LEU A 222 6.07 -5.93 16.42
CA LEU A 222 6.17 -4.91 17.47
C LEU A 222 5.35 -5.25 18.73
N THR A 223 4.33 -6.10 18.64
CA THR A 223 3.40 -6.35 19.75
C THR A 223 3.18 -7.81 20.07
N ALA A 224 3.62 -8.73 19.21
CA ALA A 224 3.24 -10.15 19.26
C ALA A 224 1.71 -10.37 19.24
N ASP A 225 0.97 -9.52 18.49
CA ASP A 225 -0.48 -9.68 18.31
C ASP A 225 -0.76 -10.95 17.49
N GLU A 226 -1.23 -12.00 18.16
CA GLU A 226 -1.47 -13.32 17.54
C GLU A 226 -2.51 -13.24 16.42
N ARG A 227 -3.52 -12.36 16.53
CA ARG A 227 -4.50 -12.16 15.47
C ARG A 227 -3.84 -11.65 14.18
N SER A 228 -2.90 -10.70 14.30
CA SER A 228 -2.11 -10.25 13.14
C SER A 228 -1.29 -11.38 12.55
N GLY A 229 -0.73 -12.26 13.39
CA GLY A 229 -0.03 -13.46 12.94
C GLY A 229 -0.91 -14.44 12.17
N ASP A 230 -2.14 -14.68 12.62
CA ASP A 230 -3.12 -15.52 11.94
C ASP A 230 -3.48 -14.96 10.56
N LEU A 231 -3.73 -13.63 10.47
CA LEU A 231 -4.05 -12.96 9.22
C LEU A 231 -2.89 -13.03 8.21
N MET A 232 -1.64 -12.97 8.66
CA MET A 232 -0.47 -13.16 7.79
C MET A 232 -0.39 -14.59 7.25
N THR A 233 -0.67 -15.59 8.09
CA THR A 233 -0.72 -17.00 7.67
C THR A 233 -1.87 -17.27 6.70
N GLU A 234 -3.00 -16.62 6.89
CA GLU A 234 -4.19 -16.81 6.04
C GLU A 234 -3.90 -16.48 4.56
N VAL A 235 -3.09 -15.45 4.29
CA VAL A 235 -2.83 -14.98 2.92
C VAL A 235 -1.60 -15.61 2.25
N LYS A 236 -0.85 -16.48 2.93
CA LYS A 236 0.37 -17.08 2.40
C LYS A 236 0.20 -17.82 1.07
N ASP A 237 -0.96 -18.45 0.87
CA ASP A 237 -1.32 -19.19 -0.33
C ASP A 237 -2.35 -18.44 -1.21
N ALA A 238 -2.38 -17.11 -1.15
CA ALA A 238 -3.30 -16.30 -1.95
C ALA A 238 -3.07 -16.44 -3.46
N ASP A 239 -1.87 -16.81 -3.88
CA ASP A 239 -1.54 -17.09 -5.28
C ASP A 239 -2.35 -18.27 -5.87
N GLN A 240 -2.83 -19.20 -5.04
CA GLN A 240 -3.70 -20.29 -5.49
C GLN A 240 -5.04 -19.80 -6.05
N MET A 241 -5.48 -18.61 -5.64
CA MET A 241 -6.70 -18.00 -6.17
C MET A 241 -6.61 -17.64 -7.66
N LEU A 242 -5.39 -17.59 -8.22
CA LEU A 242 -5.19 -17.32 -9.65
C LEU A 242 -5.61 -18.49 -10.57
N TYR A 243 -5.87 -19.66 -10.03
CA TYR A 243 -6.52 -20.74 -10.79
C TYR A 243 -7.97 -20.39 -11.14
N ASP A 244 -8.64 -19.61 -10.28
CA ASP A 244 -10.07 -19.29 -10.41
C ASP A 244 -10.29 -17.84 -10.88
N ILE A 245 -9.40 -16.91 -10.52
CA ILE A 245 -9.56 -15.48 -10.80
C ILE A 245 -8.35 -14.97 -11.59
N ASP A 246 -8.57 -14.59 -12.83
CA ASP A 246 -7.57 -13.89 -13.64
C ASP A 246 -7.64 -12.38 -13.35
N PRO A 247 -6.61 -11.77 -12.77
CA PRO A 247 -6.61 -10.34 -12.42
C PRO A 247 -6.70 -9.43 -13.64
N MET A 248 -6.37 -9.94 -14.83
CA MET A 248 -6.36 -9.17 -16.08
C MET A 248 -7.49 -9.58 -17.05
N ARG A 249 -8.47 -10.34 -16.59
CA ARG A 249 -9.56 -10.89 -17.39
C ARG A 249 -10.28 -9.89 -18.31
N LEU A 250 -10.44 -8.65 -17.86
CA LEU A 250 -11.11 -7.59 -18.63
C LEU A 250 -10.14 -6.77 -19.48
N ALA A 251 -8.99 -6.40 -18.92
CA ALA A 251 -8.03 -5.52 -19.59
C ALA A 251 -7.20 -6.24 -20.65
N LEU A 252 -6.82 -7.49 -20.39
CA LEU A 252 -6.01 -8.33 -21.25
C LEU A 252 -6.67 -9.72 -21.40
N PRO A 253 -7.80 -9.85 -22.12
CA PRO A 253 -8.52 -11.12 -22.24
C PRO A 253 -7.63 -12.24 -22.79
N ARG A 254 -7.80 -13.47 -22.31
CA ARG A 254 -6.97 -14.64 -22.73
C ARG A 254 -7.07 -14.94 -24.21
N GLU A 255 -8.17 -14.62 -24.86
CA GLU A 255 -8.41 -14.83 -26.28
C GLU A 255 -7.43 -13.98 -27.15
N LYS A 256 -7.09 -12.79 -26.66
CA LYS A 256 -6.15 -11.87 -27.33
C LYS A 256 -4.71 -12.04 -26.86
N TYR A 257 -4.54 -12.50 -25.65
CA TYR A 257 -3.24 -12.67 -24.98
C TYR A 257 -3.14 -14.09 -24.44
N PRO A 258 -3.03 -15.11 -25.31
CA PRO A 258 -3.00 -16.50 -24.92
C PRO A 258 -1.79 -16.83 -24.05
N CYS A 259 -1.97 -17.76 -23.15
CA CYS A 259 -0.96 -18.24 -22.24
C CYS A 259 -1.22 -19.71 -21.92
N THR A 260 -0.19 -20.56 -22.02
CA THR A 260 -0.28 -21.99 -21.70
C THR A 260 -0.12 -22.26 -20.21
N ALA A 261 0.45 -21.31 -19.45
CA ALA A 261 0.56 -21.45 -18.00
C ALA A 261 -0.82 -21.55 -17.31
N PRO A 262 -0.89 -22.26 -16.16
CA PRO A 262 -2.14 -22.45 -15.45
C PRO A 262 -2.85 -21.14 -15.06
N ALA A 263 -2.08 -20.12 -14.71
CA ALA A 263 -2.56 -18.81 -14.30
C ALA A 263 -1.83 -17.68 -15.03
N ARG A 264 -2.25 -16.45 -14.78
CA ARG A 264 -1.58 -15.22 -15.25
C ARG A 264 -1.50 -14.20 -14.10
N LEU A 265 -0.49 -13.34 -14.12
CA LEU A 265 -0.35 -12.25 -13.15
C LEU A 265 0.42 -11.07 -13.74
N ARG A 266 0.33 -9.92 -13.05
CA ARG A 266 1.17 -8.75 -13.27
C ARG A 266 2.39 -8.81 -12.35
N VAL A 267 3.56 -8.44 -12.84
CA VAL A 267 4.78 -8.49 -12.00
C VAL A 267 4.66 -7.56 -10.79
N GLY A 268 4.22 -6.32 -10.99
CA GLY A 268 4.19 -5.32 -9.95
C GLY A 268 3.14 -5.60 -8.87
N PRO A 269 1.87 -5.41 -9.16
CA PRO A 269 0.84 -5.48 -8.11
C PRO A 269 0.54 -6.91 -7.63
N ASP A 270 0.80 -7.92 -8.43
CA ASP A 270 0.46 -9.29 -8.08
C ASP A 270 1.67 -10.09 -7.59
N TRP A 271 2.70 -10.31 -8.43
CA TRP A 271 3.83 -11.17 -8.04
C TRP A 271 4.56 -10.63 -6.80
N LEU A 272 4.82 -9.32 -6.71
CA LEU A 272 5.48 -8.75 -5.54
C LEU A 272 4.62 -8.89 -4.27
N ALA A 273 3.30 -8.83 -4.38
CA ALA A 273 2.41 -9.07 -3.24
C ALA A 273 2.44 -10.54 -2.79
N TYR A 274 2.39 -11.49 -3.72
CA TYR A 274 2.54 -12.91 -3.38
C TYR A 274 3.92 -13.21 -2.80
N ALA A 275 4.98 -12.68 -3.40
CA ALA A 275 6.32 -12.83 -2.88
C ALA A 275 6.48 -12.26 -1.47
N CYS A 276 5.80 -11.15 -1.16
CA CYS A 276 5.72 -10.60 0.20
C CYS A 276 5.05 -11.57 1.17
N ASN A 277 3.92 -12.17 0.78
CA ASN A 277 3.23 -13.16 1.62
C ASN A 277 4.12 -14.39 1.86
N TRP A 278 4.81 -14.87 0.83
CA TRP A 278 5.75 -16.01 0.94
C TRP A 278 6.98 -15.66 1.79
N MET A 279 7.56 -14.48 1.62
CA MET A 279 8.70 -14.04 2.46
C MET A 279 8.31 -14.01 3.93
N THR A 280 7.14 -13.46 4.23
CA THR A 280 6.64 -13.34 5.61
C THR A 280 6.42 -14.72 6.24
N GLU A 281 5.86 -15.66 5.50
CA GLU A 281 5.68 -17.03 5.99
C GLU A 281 7.04 -17.75 6.16
N TRP A 282 7.93 -17.64 5.19
CA TRP A 282 9.30 -18.18 5.31
C TRP A 282 10.05 -17.57 6.50
N GLU A 283 9.99 -16.25 6.69
CA GLU A 283 10.63 -15.56 7.81
C GLU A 283 10.17 -16.12 9.16
N ARG A 284 8.85 -16.36 9.30
CA ARG A 284 8.22 -16.83 10.54
C ARG A 284 8.42 -18.31 10.82
N THR A 285 8.31 -19.14 9.80
CA THR A 285 8.23 -20.60 9.95
C THR A 285 9.51 -21.33 9.54
N ARG A 286 10.36 -20.68 8.72
CA ARG A 286 11.50 -21.29 8.03
C ARG A 286 11.09 -22.37 7.02
N ASP A 287 9.85 -22.36 6.55
CA ASP A 287 9.41 -23.23 5.47
C ASP A 287 10.02 -22.77 4.14
N ASN A 288 10.99 -23.52 3.66
CA ASN A 288 11.72 -23.21 2.44
C ASN A 288 10.87 -23.32 1.17
N THR A 289 9.70 -23.96 1.22
CA THR A 289 8.78 -24.01 0.09
C THR A 289 8.45 -22.59 -0.41
N TYR A 290 8.19 -21.67 0.50
CA TYR A 290 7.87 -20.29 0.15
C TYR A 290 9.07 -19.51 -0.39
N ARG A 291 10.24 -19.68 0.21
CA ARG A 291 11.51 -19.14 -0.32
C ARG A 291 11.78 -19.65 -1.74
N ASP A 292 11.59 -20.93 -1.97
CA ASP A 292 11.91 -21.56 -3.25
C ASP A 292 10.97 -21.08 -4.35
N LYS A 293 9.69 -20.78 -4.05
CA LYS A 293 8.77 -20.08 -4.96
C LYS A 293 9.25 -18.66 -5.31
N ILE A 294 9.75 -17.90 -4.34
CA ILE A 294 10.33 -16.56 -4.59
C ILE A 294 11.52 -16.69 -5.54
N ILE A 295 12.46 -17.59 -5.26
CA ILE A 295 13.66 -17.81 -6.07
C ILE A 295 13.28 -18.27 -7.49
N ALA A 296 12.32 -19.16 -7.63
CA ALA A 296 11.84 -19.61 -8.92
C ALA A 296 11.27 -18.45 -9.76
N GLY A 297 10.47 -17.58 -9.15
CA GLY A 297 9.95 -16.38 -9.79
C GLY A 297 11.05 -15.40 -10.21
N MET A 298 11.97 -15.09 -9.31
CA MET A 298 13.12 -14.22 -9.62
C MET A 298 13.96 -14.76 -10.79
N LYS A 299 14.32 -16.04 -10.75
CA LYS A 299 15.11 -16.68 -11.82
C LYS A 299 14.38 -16.70 -13.14
N SER A 300 13.09 -17.01 -13.14
CA SER A 300 12.29 -17.02 -14.37
C SER A 300 12.20 -15.62 -14.99
N MET A 301 12.00 -14.57 -14.19
CA MET A 301 11.98 -13.19 -14.68
C MET A 301 13.36 -12.71 -15.18
N ALA A 302 14.45 -13.19 -14.56
CA ALA A 302 15.79 -12.80 -14.97
C ALA A 302 16.16 -13.23 -16.40
N VAL A 303 15.58 -14.31 -16.88
CA VAL A 303 15.80 -14.83 -18.23
C VAL A 303 14.79 -14.34 -19.26
N LEU A 304 13.77 -13.57 -18.87
CA LEU A 304 12.81 -12.98 -19.80
C LEU A 304 13.48 -11.95 -20.73
N PRO A 305 13.01 -11.79 -21.98
CA PRO A 305 13.66 -10.93 -23.00
C PRO A 305 13.90 -9.48 -22.57
N LYS A 306 13.07 -8.93 -21.70
CA LYS A 306 13.15 -7.55 -21.17
C LYS A 306 13.07 -7.52 -19.64
N GLY A 307 13.39 -8.62 -18.97
CA GLY A 307 13.27 -8.75 -17.51
C GLY A 307 11.86 -8.38 -17.04
N LEU A 308 11.78 -7.56 -16.00
CA LEU A 308 10.54 -7.07 -15.41
C LEU A 308 9.60 -6.31 -16.37
N ALA A 309 10.11 -5.83 -17.48
CA ALA A 309 9.35 -5.07 -18.47
C ALA A 309 8.85 -5.93 -19.66
N THR A 310 9.01 -7.24 -19.60
CA THR A 310 8.60 -8.15 -20.67
C THR A 310 7.10 -8.19 -20.84
N GLY A 311 6.64 -8.15 -22.08
CA GLY A 311 5.23 -8.39 -22.45
C GLY A 311 4.31 -7.18 -22.27
N PRO A 312 2.99 -7.39 -22.41
CA PRO A 312 1.98 -6.33 -22.38
C PRO A 312 1.59 -5.89 -20.96
N GLY A 313 2.20 -6.44 -19.93
CA GLY A 313 1.88 -6.17 -18.51
C GLY A 313 1.33 -7.38 -17.77
N VAL A 314 1.24 -8.54 -18.42
CA VAL A 314 0.85 -9.80 -17.82
C VAL A 314 1.78 -10.90 -18.29
N LEU A 315 2.13 -11.81 -17.38
CA LEU A 315 2.95 -12.99 -17.62
C LEU A 315 2.14 -14.27 -17.28
N GLY A 316 2.51 -15.36 -17.92
CA GLY A 316 2.10 -16.70 -17.48
C GLY A 316 2.69 -17.00 -16.11
N PHE A 317 1.94 -17.71 -15.28
CA PHE A 317 2.33 -18.03 -13.92
C PHE A 317 1.86 -19.43 -13.52
N ASP A 318 2.72 -20.15 -12.83
CA ASP A 318 2.38 -21.41 -12.21
C ASP A 318 2.34 -21.25 -10.68
N PRO A 319 1.15 -21.23 -10.06
CA PRO A 319 1.01 -21.10 -8.61
C PRO A 319 1.67 -22.24 -7.82
N ALA A 320 1.82 -23.42 -8.41
CA ALA A 320 2.44 -24.57 -7.72
C ALA A 320 3.95 -24.36 -7.53
N THR A 321 4.63 -23.75 -8.50
CA THR A 321 6.09 -23.63 -8.51
C THR A 321 6.61 -22.21 -8.32
N GLY A 322 5.79 -21.19 -8.56
CA GLY A 322 6.19 -19.80 -8.58
C GLY A 322 6.85 -19.34 -9.90
N ILE A 323 6.94 -20.21 -10.91
CA ILE A 323 7.58 -19.92 -12.20
C ILE A 323 6.72 -18.99 -13.04
N LEU A 324 7.38 -17.99 -13.66
CA LEU A 324 6.77 -17.11 -14.65
C LEU A 324 7.26 -17.43 -16.07
N SER A 325 6.41 -17.17 -17.05
CA SER A 325 6.70 -17.40 -18.48
C SER A 325 6.13 -16.30 -19.35
N TYR A 326 6.68 -16.15 -20.56
CA TYR A 326 6.14 -15.28 -21.58
C TYR A 326 6.27 -15.92 -22.94
N GLU A 327 5.16 -16.07 -23.66
CA GLU A 327 5.08 -16.76 -24.95
C GLU A 327 4.80 -15.81 -26.12
N GLY A 328 4.65 -14.50 -25.85
CA GLY A 328 4.34 -13.48 -26.84
C GLY A 328 5.57 -12.92 -27.56
N ASP A 329 5.37 -11.81 -28.28
CA ASP A 329 6.44 -11.11 -28.98
C ASP A 329 7.50 -10.56 -27.98
N PRO A 330 8.77 -10.97 -28.08
CA PRO A 330 9.85 -10.54 -27.19
C PRO A 330 10.17 -9.04 -27.30
N GLY A 331 9.66 -8.35 -28.33
CA GLY A 331 9.80 -6.91 -28.51
C GLY A 331 8.79 -6.09 -27.69
N VAL A 332 7.71 -6.69 -27.22
CA VAL A 332 6.69 -5.99 -26.43
C VAL A 332 7.21 -5.66 -25.05
N ILE A 333 7.05 -4.40 -24.66
CA ILE A 333 7.55 -3.87 -23.40
C ILE A 333 6.44 -3.11 -22.66
N ASN A 334 6.23 -3.44 -21.40
CA ASN A 334 5.42 -2.66 -20.46
C ASN A 334 6.24 -2.32 -19.20
N ARG A 335 6.41 -1.03 -18.90
CA ARG A 335 7.04 -0.56 -17.67
C ARG A 335 6.00 0.09 -16.78
N SER A 336 5.26 -0.75 -16.06
CA SER A 336 4.26 -0.25 -15.13
C SER A 336 4.92 0.40 -13.90
N HIS A 337 4.48 1.61 -13.55
CA HIS A 337 4.86 2.28 -12.31
C HIS A 337 4.29 1.58 -11.07
N LEU A 338 3.24 0.81 -11.21
CA LEU A 338 2.59 0.06 -10.12
C LEU A 338 3.54 -0.93 -9.44
N LEU A 339 4.55 -1.42 -10.18
CA LEU A 339 5.62 -2.24 -9.61
C LEU A 339 6.32 -1.54 -8.42
N ALA A 340 6.48 -0.23 -8.47
CA ALA A 340 7.16 0.52 -7.42
C ALA A 340 6.22 1.05 -6.32
N LEU A 341 4.93 1.27 -6.62
CA LEU A 341 4.09 2.13 -5.79
C LEU A 341 3.23 1.40 -4.75
N MET A 342 3.03 0.10 -4.90
CA MET A 342 2.11 -0.67 -4.03
C MET A 342 2.86 -1.48 -2.96
N GLY A 343 3.92 -0.92 -2.39
CA GLY A 343 4.78 -1.57 -1.40
C GLY A 343 5.85 -2.48 -2.01
N GLY A 344 5.76 -2.78 -3.31
CA GLY A 344 6.65 -3.70 -3.98
C GLY A 344 8.10 -3.24 -4.04
N PHE A 345 8.33 -1.92 -4.10
CA PHE A 345 9.68 -1.36 -4.07
C PHE A 345 10.37 -1.60 -2.72
N GLU A 346 9.71 -1.28 -1.63
CA GLU A 346 10.23 -1.39 -0.28
C GLU A 346 10.47 -2.85 0.08
N PHE A 347 9.47 -3.69 -0.20
CA PHE A 347 9.55 -5.12 -0.02
C PHE A 347 10.71 -5.75 -0.81
N ASN A 348 10.84 -5.42 -2.11
CA ASN A 348 11.88 -6.01 -2.94
C ASN A 348 13.30 -5.62 -2.49
N ASN A 349 13.50 -4.40 -1.99
CA ASN A 349 14.78 -4.00 -1.42
C ASN A 349 15.15 -4.82 -0.18
N GLU A 350 14.19 -5.10 0.69
CA GLU A 350 14.39 -5.97 1.85
C GLU A 350 14.64 -7.42 1.43
N LEU A 351 13.87 -7.92 0.48
CA LEU A 351 14.02 -9.28 -0.05
C LEU A 351 15.42 -9.53 -0.64
N MET A 352 15.98 -8.56 -1.36
CA MET A 352 17.34 -8.65 -1.92
C MET A 352 18.44 -8.69 -0.85
N GLU A 353 18.17 -8.24 0.36
CA GLU A 353 19.08 -8.39 1.50
C GLU A 353 18.97 -9.78 2.16
N MET A 354 17.81 -10.43 2.00
CA MET A 354 17.57 -11.78 2.54
C MET A 354 17.98 -12.91 1.59
N ILE A 355 17.89 -12.67 0.28
CA ILE A 355 18.17 -13.61 -0.78
C ILE A 355 19.23 -13.00 -1.70
N ASP A 356 20.46 -13.52 -1.60
CA ASP A 356 21.54 -13.13 -2.50
C ASP A 356 21.39 -13.85 -3.85
N LEU A 357 20.82 -13.16 -4.82
CA LEU A 357 20.62 -13.63 -6.18
C LEU A 357 21.13 -12.57 -7.17
N PRO A 358 22.40 -12.64 -7.60
CA PRO A 358 23.03 -11.62 -8.44
C PRO A 358 22.27 -11.30 -9.72
N GLU A 359 21.73 -12.30 -10.41
CA GLU A 359 20.92 -12.13 -11.61
C GLU A 359 19.65 -11.32 -11.36
N TRP A 360 19.03 -11.46 -10.20
CA TRP A 360 17.86 -10.62 -9.83
C TRP A 360 18.28 -9.19 -9.49
N ASN A 361 19.37 -9.04 -8.75
CA ASN A 361 19.92 -7.73 -8.41
C ASN A 361 20.26 -6.92 -9.67
N ASP A 362 20.83 -7.57 -10.68
CA ASP A 362 21.13 -6.94 -11.97
C ASP A 362 19.85 -6.56 -12.72
N VAL A 363 18.90 -7.48 -12.85
CA VAL A 363 17.59 -7.19 -13.49
C VAL A 363 16.89 -6.02 -12.85
N TRP A 364 16.85 -5.95 -11.51
CA TRP A 364 16.26 -4.84 -10.77
C TRP A 364 16.98 -3.52 -11.03
N LEU A 365 18.31 -3.54 -10.97
CA LEU A 365 19.13 -2.35 -11.28
C LEU A 365 18.91 -1.87 -12.71
N GLN A 366 18.94 -2.78 -13.69
CA GLN A 366 18.68 -2.43 -15.09
C GLN A 366 17.26 -1.90 -15.30
N HIS A 367 16.26 -2.44 -14.61
CA HIS A 367 14.91 -1.90 -14.65
C HIS A 367 14.86 -0.44 -14.18
N THR A 368 15.50 -0.13 -13.03
CA THR A 368 15.53 1.23 -12.47
C THR A 368 16.30 2.21 -13.34
N LEU A 369 17.44 1.80 -13.93
CA LEU A 369 18.24 2.61 -14.86
C LEU A 369 17.49 2.92 -16.16
N ASN A 370 16.78 1.94 -16.69
CA ASN A 370 16.05 2.04 -17.97
C ASN A 370 14.65 2.59 -17.85
N TYR A 371 14.18 2.91 -16.63
CA TYR A 371 12.88 3.52 -16.45
C TYR A 371 12.92 4.95 -16.98
N LYS A 372 12.18 5.21 -18.08
CA LYS A 372 12.28 6.48 -18.81
C LYS A 372 11.65 7.67 -18.10
N GLN A 373 10.61 7.43 -17.33
CA GLN A 373 9.92 8.48 -16.57
C GLN A 373 10.72 8.78 -15.30
N LYS A 374 11.56 9.80 -15.35
CA LYS A 374 12.36 10.26 -14.22
C LYS A 374 11.64 11.37 -13.46
N VAL A 375 10.36 11.14 -13.16
CA VAL A 375 9.47 12.11 -12.51
C VAL A 375 8.74 11.46 -11.33
N PHE A 376 8.19 12.27 -10.46
CA PHE A 376 7.21 11.79 -9.50
C PHE A 376 6.05 11.09 -10.25
N PRO A 377 5.54 9.92 -9.82
CA PRO A 377 5.73 9.30 -8.51
C PRO A 377 6.83 8.21 -8.41
N VAL A 378 7.58 7.95 -9.46
CA VAL A 378 8.58 6.85 -9.50
C VAL A 378 9.99 7.27 -9.09
N THR A 379 10.10 8.36 -8.37
CA THR A 379 11.35 8.97 -7.91
C THR A 379 12.25 7.99 -7.15
N ARG A 380 11.66 7.08 -6.35
CA ARG A 380 12.42 6.07 -5.59
C ARG A 380 13.18 5.09 -6.48
N LEU A 381 12.71 4.80 -7.70
CA LEU A 381 13.47 3.97 -8.66
C LEU A 381 14.75 4.69 -9.11
N THR A 382 14.65 6.00 -9.38
CA THR A 382 15.83 6.81 -9.75
C THR A 382 16.80 6.93 -8.58
N ALA A 383 16.27 7.09 -7.35
CA ALA A 383 17.07 7.13 -6.13
C ALA A 383 17.83 5.82 -5.87
N TYR A 384 17.17 4.68 -6.09
CA TYR A 384 17.83 3.37 -6.01
C TYR A 384 18.97 3.26 -7.02
N ALA A 385 18.73 3.63 -8.27
CA ALA A 385 19.76 3.62 -9.31
C ALA A 385 20.94 4.54 -8.94
N ALA A 386 20.67 5.75 -8.42
CA ALA A 386 21.69 6.67 -7.92
C ALA A 386 22.53 6.04 -6.79
N TYR A 387 21.87 5.45 -5.81
CA TYR A 387 22.50 4.78 -4.68
C TYR A 387 23.41 3.63 -5.11
N LYS A 388 22.91 2.72 -5.93
CA LYS A 388 23.66 1.53 -6.36
C LYS A 388 24.83 1.84 -7.32
N THR A 389 24.72 2.92 -8.10
CA THR A 389 25.76 3.29 -9.09
C THR A 389 26.69 4.41 -8.65
N GLY A 390 26.38 5.10 -7.55
CA GLY A 390 27.12 6.30 -7.12
C GLY A 390 26.99 7.50 -8.05
N ARG A 391 26.04 7.50 -9.00
CA ARG A 391 25.87 8.55 -10.00
C ARG A 391 25.24 9.80 -9.44
N ALA A 392 26.00 10.89 -9.40
CA ALA A 392 25.57 12.19 -8.89
C ALA A 392 24.43 12.81 -9.74
N ASP A 393 24.45 12.63 -11.05
CA ASP A 393 23.39 13.11 -11.95
C ASP A 393 22.02 12.46 -11.65
N LEU A 394 21.99 11.19 -11.32
CA LEU A 394 20.78 10.50 -10.91
C LEU A 394 20.29 10.94 -9.51
N LYS A 395 21.22 11.22 -8.59
CA LYS A 395 20.88 11.79 -7.29
C LYS A 395 20.19 13.15 -7.44
N GLU A 396 20.79 14.05 -8.20
CA GLU A 396 20.21 15.37 -8.48
C GLU A 396 18.83 15.25 -9.15
N GLN A 397 18.73 14.36 -10.15
CA GLN A 397 17.48 14.12 -10.87
C GLN A 397 16.38 13.59 -9.94
N ALA A 398 16.69 12.67 -9.00
CA ALA A 398 15.72 12.12 -8.07
C ALA A 398 15.17 13.23 -7.17
N TRP A 399 16.03 14.06 -6.58
CA TRP A 399 15.60 15.17 -5.73
C TRP A 399 14.79 16.21 -6.49
N LYS A 400 15.21 16.60 -7.68
CA LYS A 400 14.44 17.48 -8.54
C LYS A 400 13.06 16.92 -8.88
N ALA A 401 12.97 15.63 -9.18
CA ALA A 401 11.71 14.96 -9.47
C ALA A 401 10.78 14.92 -8.24
N LEU A 402 11.31 14.69 -7.05
CA LEU A 402 10.52 14.71 -5.80
C LEU A 402 9.83 16.07 -5.60
N TRP A 403 10.54 17.16 -5.87
CA TRP A 403 10.02 18.52 -5.71
C TRP A 403 9.14 18.98 -6.89
N SER A 404 9.14 18.28 -8.01
CA SER A 404 8.30 18.62 -9.19
C SER A 404 6.86 18.10 -9.10
N THR A 405 6.39 17.73 -7.91
CA THR A 405 5.03 17.28 -7.67
C THR A 405 4.02 18.42 -7.70
N THR A 406 2.77 18.11 -8.04
CA THR A 406 1.64 19.05 -7.94
C THR A 406 1.00 19.07 -6.53
N LEU A 407 1.47 18.22 -5.62
CA LEU A 407 1.00 18.24 -4.24
C LEU A 407 1.33 19.58 -3.57
N PRO A 408 0.40 20.17 -2.80
CA PRO A 408 0.62 21.45 -2.14
C PRO A 408 1.77 21.36 -1.13
N GLU A 409 2.56 22.42 -1.05
CA GLU A 409 3.67 22.52 -0.09
C GLU A 409 3.17 22.91 1.31
N THR A 410 2.05 23.59 1.37
CA THR A 410 1.38 24.00 2.61
C THR A 410 -0.07 23.60 2.57
N VAL A 411 -0.61 23.21 3.70
CA VAL A 411 -2.01 22.79 3.85
C VAL A 411 -2.59 23.57 5.03
N SER A 412 -3.69 24.28 4.80
CA SER A 412 -4.45 24.86 5.88
C SER A 412 -5.21 23.77 6.62
N LEU A 413 -5.21 23.82 7.94
CA LEU A 413 -6.07 22.97 8.78
C LEU A 413 -7.30 23.74 9.30
N THR A 414 -7.54 24.93 8.75
CA THR A 414 -8.71 25.76 9.08
C THR A 414 -9.49 26.04 7.83
N GLY A 415 -10.79 25.78 7.86
CA GLY A 415 -11.70 26.11 6.76
C GLY A 415 -11.93 27.62 6.58
N SER A 416 -12.56 27.99 5.47
CA SER A 416 -13.01 29.36 5.22
C SER A 416 -14.34 29.62 5.93
N GLU A 417 -14.40 30.67 6.75
CA GLU A 417 -15.67 31.09 7.38
C GLU A 417 -16.73 31.51 6.36
N VAL A 418 -16.31 31.91 5.16
CA VAL A 418 -17.20 32.41 4.11
C VAL A 418 -17.73 31.28 3.21
N ALA A 419 -16.86 30.35 2.84
CA ALA A 419 -17.22 29.29 1.88
C ALA A 419 -17.62 27.99 2.59
N SER A 420 -16.82 27.55 3.54
CA SER A 420 -17.07 26.36 4.36
C SER A 420 -16.21 26.42 5.61
N PRO A 421 -16.74 26.06 6.78
CA PRO A 421 -15.93 25.92 7.98
C PRO A 421 -15.03 24.69 7.91
N ARG A 422 -15.19 23.81 6.93
CA ARG A 422 -14.38 22.60 6.72
C ARG A 422 -13.11 22.91 5.95
N VAL A 423 -12.09 22.13 6.23
CA VAL A 423 -10.82 22.20 5.51
C VAL A 423 -10.98 21.67 4.09
N GLU A 424 -10.66 22.49 3.12
CA GLU A 424 -10.65 22.11 1.72
C GLU A 424 -9.25 22.22 1.14
N ASN A 425 -8.68 21.10 0.71
CA ASN A 425 -7.39 21.07 0.09
C ASN A 425 -7.44 20.34 -1.25
N ALA A 426 -7.65 21.12 -2.30
CA ALA A 426 -7.53 20.63 -3.65
C ALA A 426 -6.12 20.08 -3.91
N GLY A 427 -6.03 18.93 -4.54
CA GLY A 427 -4.78 18.32 -4.97
C GLY A 427 -4.09 17.43 -3.93
N ILE A 428 -4.61 17.28 -2.71
CA ILE A 428 -4.18 16.21 -1.82
C ILE A 428 -5.00 14.95 -2.07
N SER A 429 -4.31 13.83 -2.23
CA SER A 429 -4.90 12.49 -2.21
C SER A 429 -4.00 11.58 -1.38
N THR A 430 -4.56 10.49 -0.84
CA THR A 430 -3.79 9.47 -0.12
C THR A 430 -2.65 8.95 -0.99
N ASN A 431 -2.92 8.65 -2.26
CA ASN A 431 -1.94 8.21 -3.23
C ASN A 431 -0.76 9.17 -3.37
N GLY A 432 -1.04 10.47 -3.49
CA GLY A 432 -0.02 11.49 -3.61
C GLY A 432 0.81 11.62 -2.34
N ALA A 433 0.15 11.74 -1.19
CA ALA A 433 0.81 11.92 0.11
C ALA A 433 1.67 10.70 0.47
N ALA A 434 1.13 9.48 0.36
CA ALA A 434 1.86 8.24 0.65
C ALA A 434 3.07 8.07 -0.27
N THR A 435 2.89 8.24 -1.59
CA THR A 435 3.98 8.06 -2.55
C THR A 435 5.09 9.08 -2.36
N TRP A 436 4.74 10.36 -2.16
CA TRP A 436 5.74 11.41 -1.91
C TRP A 436 6.53 11.12 -0.64
N SER A 437 5.83 10.78 0.43
CA SER A 437 6.42 10.51 1.74
C SER A 437 7.35 9.30 1.70
N LEU A 438 6.92 8.19 1.10
CA LEU A 438 7.77 7.00 0.95
C LEU A 438 9.01 7.27 0.09
N CYS A 439 8.89 8.06 -0.99
CA CYS A 439 10.06 8.50 -1.75
C CYS A 439 11.01 9.33 -0.91
N ALA A 440 10.50 10.32 -0.17
CA ALA A 440 11.30 11.22 0.66
C ALA A 440 12.03 10.47 1.78
N ILE A 441 11.33 9.58 2.49
CA ILE A 441 11.89 8.76 3.59
C ILE A 441 13.01 7.86 3.07
N TYR A 442 12.81 7.21 1.91
CA TYR A 442 13.83 6.37 1.30
C TYR A 442 15.05 7.19 0.84
N MET A 443 14.83 8.32 0.18
CA MET A 443 15.88 9.17 -0.36
C MET A 443 16.75 9.80 0.72
N GLN A 444 16.16 10.17 1.86
CA GLN A 444 16.94 10.66 3.02
C GLN A 444 17.92 9.62 3.53
N GLU A 445 17.60 8.34 3.43
CA GLU A 445 18.49 7.25 3.84
C GLU A 445 19.61 6.99 2.83
N VAL A 446 19.26 6.80 1.55
CA VAL A 446 20.19 6.22 0.58
C VAL A 446 20.97 7.26 -0.23
N ILE A 447 20.42 8.46 -0.40
CA ILE A 447 21.05 9.58 -1.14
C ILE A 447 20.82 10.93 -0.43
N PRO A 448 21.18 11.03 0.88
CA PRO A 448 20.94 12.26 1.65
C PRO A 448 21.52 13.47 0.94
N GLN A 449 20.90 14.65 1.17
CA GLN A 449 21.37 15.93 0.61
C GLN A 449 22.36 16.63 1.53
#